data_c81287bbf79b69eb4bffed385f1e8cc6
#
_entry.id   c81287bbf79b69eb4bffed385f1e8cc6
#
_cell.length_a   1.000
_cell.length_b   1.000
_cell.length_c   1.000
_cell.angle_alpha   90.00
_cell.angle_beta   90.00
_cell.angle_gamma   90.00
#
_symmetry.space_group_name_H-M   'P 1'
#
loop_
_entity.id
_entity.type
_entity.pdbx_description
1 polymer ?
#
loop_
_entity_poly.entity_id
_entity_poly.type
_entity_poly.pdbx_seq_one_letter_code
_entity_poly.pdbx_strand_id
1 'polypeptide(L)'
;ITDIDPIKYGLIFERFLNPERVGLPDIDTDVGNRDAIIDYLVDKYGEDRVCQIINYSYITPTVAITDVGKILGFPYNQMQKLSQKFTFDKWDDCMKANPNLLADNPQYAELFDIAKHLSGRVKTVSIHAGGVGIVDTTINDYMPMKIGTKGEHVIQVDKHYVEDIGIVKFDLLGVATLNLVKEIKDDLHLDPWDYDINNPEFENDRPTYELLASGKTNGVFQVESAGMKDLLIRLKPKLEQLDFEVISVILALYRPDSMGALDEYVEMATGGSRPPSIHPDMDEILKDTNYCMIYQEQLLDIVKKFGGRTYGGADLFRKAIGKKIVELVQKESEILRGEIVANGYSKEIADKIANELSQKGGYLFNKSHSYSYAVLCFETAWFKAHYPTYFFKALFNQNKDKAGAINKYILDARYFN
;
A
#
# COMPACT_ATOMS: atom_id res chain seq x y z
N ILE A 1 5.98 -13.04 -2.07
CA ILE A 1 6.93 -13.69 -2.99
C ILE A 1 6.94 -12.84 -4.24
N THR A 2 8.12 -12.51 -4.74
CA THR A 2 8.34 -11.63 -5.89
C THR A 2 9.44 -12.22 -6.77
N ASP A 3 9.41 -11.94 -8.07
CA ASP A 3 10.45 -12.32 -9.03
C ASP A 3 11.63 -11.34 -9.03
N ILE A 4 11.62 -10.34 -8.13
CA ILE A 4 12.69 -9.36 -7.99
C ILE A 4 13.88 -9.96 -7.25
N ASP A 5 15.08 -9.78 -7.78
CA ASP A 5 16.32 -10.10 -7.07
C ASP A 5 16.53 -9.12 -5.88
N PRO A 6 16.39 -9.59 -4.63
CA PRO A 6 16.50 -8.72 -3.47
C PRO A 6 17.92 -8.16 -3.27
N ILE A 7 18.94 -8.83 -3.80
CA ILE A 7 20.34 -8.38 -3.69
C ILE A 7 20.56 -7.22 -4.67
N LYS A 8 20.15 -7.38 -5.94
CA LYS A 8 20.26 -6.36 -6.98
C LYS A 8 19.62 -5.03 -6.56
N TYR A 9 18.43 -5.10 -5.96
CA TYR A 9 17.67 -3.91 -5.58
C TYR A 9 17.85 -3.48 -4.11
N GLY A 10 18.77 -4.08 -3.37
CA GLY A 10 19.09 -3.71 -1.99
C GLY A 10 17.89 -3.83 -1.05
N LEU A 11 17.11 -4.91 -1.18
CA LEU A 11 15.97 -5.16 -0.29
C LEU A 11 16.45 -5.79 1.01
N ILE A 12 15.99 -5.24 2.14
CA ILE A 12 16.43 -5.64 3.49
C ILE A 12 15.59 -6.81 3.98
N PHE A 13 16.22 -7.97 4.22
CA PHE A 13 15.55 -9.18 4.70
C PHE A 13 14.89 -8.98 6.06
N GLU A 14 15.54 -8.27 6.99
CA GLU A 14 15.05 -8.03 8.34
C GLU A 14 13.78 -7.18 8.38
N ARG A 15 13.40 -6.56 7.25
CA ARG A 15 12.11 -5.90 7.11
C ARG A 15 10.94 -6.90 7.15
N PHE A 16 11.18 -8.13 6.70
CA PHE A 16 10.18 -9.21 6.66
C PHE A 16 10.27 -10.08 7.91
N LEU A 17 11.46 -10.55 8.24
CA LEU A 17 11.71 -11.46 9.34
C LEU A 17 12.98 -11.05 10.08
N ASN A 18 12.87 -10.83 11.41
CA ASN A 18 14.03 -10.56 12.26
C ASN A 18 13.78 -11.15 13.67
N PRO A 19 14.86 -11.48 14.43
CA PRO A 19 14.76 -12.11 15.75
C PRO A 19 14.05 -11.24 16.80
N GLU A 20 14.02 -9.93 16.61
CA GLU A 20 13.40 -8.98 17.54
C GLU A 20 11.90 -8.78 17.26
N ARG A 21 11.40 -9.34 16.16
CA ARG A 21 9.97 -9.31 15.82
C ARG A 21 9.25 -10.46 16.48
N VAL A 22 8.32 -10.14 17.38
CA VAL A 22 7.38 -11.12 17.92
C VAL A 22 6.18 -11.24 16.97
N GLY A 23 5.84 -12.47 16.55
CA GLY A 23 4.71 -12.78 15.68
C GLY A 23 5.12 -13.45 14.36
N LEU A 24 4.14 -14.01 13.68
CA LEU A 24 4.31 -14.67 12.39
C LEU A 24 4.54 -13.62 11.27
N PRO A 25 5.20 -14.00 10.16
CA PRO A 25 5.30 -13.13 9.00
C PRO A 25 3.92 -12.93 8.37
N ASP A 26 3.65 -11.71 7.93
CA ASP A 26 2.48 -11.37 7.12
C ASP A 26 2.78 -11.74 5.66
N ILE A 27 1.99 -12.63 5.08
CA ILE A 27 2.24 -13.16 3.73
C ILE A 27 1.12 -12.70 2.81
N ASP A 28 1.41 -11.64 2.06
CA ASP A 28 0.54 -11.14 0.99
C ASP A 28 0.91 -11.81 -0.34
N THR A 29 -0.08 -12.31 -1.06
CA THR A 29 0.11 -12.93 -2.37
C THR A 29 -0.91 -12.39 -3.34
N ASP A 30 -0.45 -11.73 -4.40
CA ASP A 30 -1.30 -11.26 -5.48
C ASP A 30 -1.65 -12.42 -6.42
N VAL A 31 -2.93 -12.57 -6.72
CA VAL A 31 -3.45 -13.66 -7.57
C VAL A 31 -4.46 -13.13 -8.59
N GLY A 32 -4.43 -13.69 -9.79
CA GLY A 32 -5.40 -13.33 -10.84
C GLY A 32 -6.80 -13.86 -10.53
N ASN A 33 -6.89 -15.12 -10.08
CA ASN A 33 -8.16 -15.78 -9.73
C ASN A 33 -8.09 -16.35 -8.32
N ARG A 34 -8.59 -15.59 -7.34
CA ARG A 34 -8.57 -15.96 -5.92
C ARG A 34 -9.39 -17.23 -5.63
N ASP A 35 -10.57 -17.36 -6.23
CA ASP A 35 -11.44 -18.50 -5.97
C ASP A 35 -10.77 -19.80 -6.43
N ALA A 36 -10.15 -19.83 -7.61
CA ALA A 36 -9.42 -21.00 -8.10
C ALA A 36 -8.22 -21.38 -7.21
N ILE A 37 -7.54 -20.41 -6.58
CA ILE A 37 -6.46 -20.70 -5.63
C ILE A 37 -7.02 -21.29 -4.33
N ILE A 38 -8.17 -20.80 -3.85
CA ILE A 38 -8.83 -21.37 -2.67
C ILE A 38 -9.27 -22.81 -2.96
N ASP A 39 -9.88 -23.07 -4.11
CA ASP A 39 -10.28 -24.43 -4.53
C ASP A 39 -9.06 -25.36 -4.56
N TYR A 40 -7.94 -24.92 -5.15
CA TYR A 40 -6.69 -25.67 -5.14
C TYR A 40 -6.17 -25.94 -3.72
N LEU A 41 -6.26 -24.99 -2.81
CA LEU A 41 -5.83 -25.18 -1.42
C LEU A 41 -6.74 -26.20 -0.70
N VAL A 42 -8.05 -26.13 -0.94
CA VAL A 42 -9.03 -27.10 -0.40
C VAL A 42 -8.75 -28.51 -0.94
N ASP A 43 -8.50 -28.66 -2.24
CA ASP A 43 -8.16 -29.94 -2.86
C ASP A 43 -6.85 -30.51 -2.30
N LYS A 44 -5.87 -29.65 -2.03
CA LYS A 44 -4.54 -30.05 -1.57
C LYS A 44 -4.48 -30.40 -0.09
N TYR A 45 -5.14 -29.62 0.77
CA TYR A 45 -5.01 -29.72 2.23
C TYR A 45 -6.24 -30.32 2.92
N GLY A 46 -7.39 -30.35 2.25
CA GLY A 46 -8.67 -30.78 2.79
C GLY A 46 -9.59 -29.62 3.15
N GLU A 47 -10.89 -29.83 2.97
CA GLU A 47 -11.95 -28.84 3.25
C GLU A 47 -12.02 -28.48 4.74
N ASP A 48 -11.64 -29.42 5.62
CA ASP A 48 -11.61 -29.25 7.07
C ASP A 48 -10.37 -28.48 7.59
N ARG A 49 -9.42 -28.15 6.70
CA ARG A 49 -8.14 -27.48 7.04
C ARG A 49 -7.96 -26.11 6.41
N VAL A 50 -8.79 -25.73 5.44
CA VAL A 50 -8.74 -24.43 4.78
C VAL A 50 -9.97 -23.61 5.14
N CYS A 51 -9.76 -22.39 5.64
CA CYS A 51 -10.85 -21.51 6.03
C CYS A 51 -10.68 -20.10 5.53
N GLN A 52 -11.79 -19.42 5.37
CA GLN A 52 -11.83 -17.97 5.22
C GLN A 52 -12.11 -17.30 6.57
N ILE A 53 -11.82 -16.02 6.67
CA ILE A 53 -11.87 -15.27 7.92
C ILE A 53 -13.09 -14.36 7.91
N ILE A 54 -13.84 -14.33 9.02
CA ILE A 54 -14.95 -13.38 9.18
C ILE A 54 -14.40 -11.95 9.25
N ASN A 55 -15.18 -11.00 8.73
CA ASN A 55 -14.87 -9.58 8.85
C ASN A 55 -16.08 -8.81 9.38
N TYR A 56 -15.86 -8.04 10.42
CA TYR A 56 -16.86 -7.17 11.02
C TYR A 56 -16.61 -5.72 10.59
N SER A 57 -17.62 -5.11 9.96
CA SER A 57 -17.63 -3.66 9.72
C SER A 57 -18.34 -2.98 10.86
N TYR A 58 -17.74 -1.97 11.44
CA TYR A 58 -18.30 -1.21 12.57
C TYR A 58 -18.91 0.10 12.08
N ILE A 59 -19.91 0.59 12.80
CA ILE A 59 -20.46 1.92 12.59
C ILE A 59 -19.47 2.92 13.15
N THR A 60 -18.79 3.67 12.28
CA THR A 60 -17.94 4.80 12.70
C THR A 60 -18.80 6.00 13.08
N PRO A 61 -18.29 6.97 13.86
CA PRO A 61 -19.02 8.21 14.16
C PRO A 61 -19.52 8.94 12.92
N THR A 62 -18.71 9.02 11.87
CA THR A 62 -19.05 9.60 10.56
C THR A 62 -20.28 8.93 9.93
N VAL A 63 -20.28 7.58 9.93
CA VAL A 63 -21.40 6.78 9.41
C VAL A 63 -22.65 6.96 10.30
N ALA A 64 -22.49 6.93 11.62
CA ALA A 64 -23.59 7.10 12.56
C ALA A 64 -24.31 8.44 12.34
N ILE A 65 -23.57 9.56 12.22
CA ILE A 65 -24.12 10.89 11.95
C ILE A 65 -24.93 10.92 10.65
N THR A 66 -24.40 10.32 9.59
CA THR A 66 -25.10 10.33 8.28
C THR A 66 -26.34 9.44 8.27
N ASP A 67 -26.24 8.21 8.82
CA ASP A 67 -27.34 7.25 8.82
C ASP A 67 -28.49 7.72 9.75
N VAL A 68 -28.18 8.16 10.98
CA VAL A 68 -29.16 8.67 11.93
C VAL A 68 -29.79 9.97 11.43
N GLY A 69 -28.96 10.88 10.89
CA GLY A 69 -29.44 12.13 10.34
C GLY A 69 -30.46 11.94 9.21
N LYS A 70 -30.22 10.95 8.34
CA LYS A 70 -31.17 10.56 7.28
C LYS A 70 -32.49 10.07 7.86
N ILE A 71 -32.47 9.26 8.93
CA ILE A 71 -33.68 8.71 9.57
C ILE A 71 -34.46 9.80 10.26
N LEU A 72 -33.76 10.74 10.91
CA LEU A 72 -34.39 11.89 11.58
C LEU A 72 -34.85 12.99 10.60
N GLY A 73 -34.67 12.80 9.29
CA GLY A 73 -35.15 13.72 8.25
C GLY A 73 -34.26 14.94 8.01
N PHE A 74 -33.03 14.96 8.49
CA PHE A 74 -32.12 16.07 8.23
C PHE A 74 -31.61 16.05 6.76
N PRO A 75 -31.39 17.23 6.13
CA PRO A 75 -30.88 17.35 4.79
C PRO A 75 -29.48 16.67 4.64
N TYR A 76 -29.32 15.88 3.59
CA TYR A 76 -28.08 15.13 3.34
C TYR A 76 -26.81 15.99 3.38
N ASN A 77 -26.84 17.16 2.73
CA ASN A 77 -25.69 18.08 2.67
C ASN A 77 -25.27 18.63 4.03
N GLN A 78 -26.25 18.81 4.96
CA GLN A 78 -25.94 19.22 6.34
C GLN A 78 -25.25 18.08 7.09
N MET A 79 -25.77 16.87 6.96
CA MET A 79 -25.19 15.68 7.59
C MET A 79 -23.80 15.36 7.04
N GLN A 80 -23.59 15.54 5.74
CA GLN A 80 -22.27 15.37 5.14
C GLN A 80 -21.24 16.37 5.69
N LYS A 81 -21.61 17.66 5.81
CA LYS A 81 -20.72 18.67 6.42
C LYS A 81 -20.47 18.40 7.91
N LEU A 82 -21.49 17.97 8.64
CA LEU A 82 -21.37 17.64 10.06
C LEU A 82 -20.48 16.42 10.27
N SER A 83 -20.66 15.36 9.47
CA SER A 83 -19.90 14.12 9.58
C SER A 83 -18.40 14.31 9.33
N GLN A 84 -18.00 15.27 8.49
CA GLN A 84 -16.58 15.61 8.25
C GLN A 84 -15.85 16.12 9.50
N LYS A 85 -16.56 16.53 10.55
CA LYS A 85 -15.98 16.89 11.85
C LYS A 85 -15.62 15.66 12.71
N PHE A 86 -16.09 14.49 12.33
CA PHE A 86 -15.83 13.22 13.02
C PHE A 86 -14.73 12.45 12.29
N THR A 87 -13.47 12.82 12.55
CA THR A 87 -12.29 12.33 11.81
C THR A 87 -11.65 11.07 12.40
N PHE A 88 -12.17 10.59 13.56
CA PHE A 88 -11.65 9.40 14.25
C PHE A 88 -12.68 8.27 14.24
N ASP A 89 -12.22 7.03 14.34
CA ASP A 89 -13.07 5.83 14.36
C ASP A 89 -13.83 5.67 15.69
N LYS A 90 -13.36 6.31 16.77
CA LYS A 90 -14.02 6.26 18.07
C LYS A 90 -14.68 7.60 18.39
N TRP A 91 -15.90 7.54 18.93
CA TRP A 91 -16.66 8.71 19.33
C TRP A 91 -15.91 9.62 20.31
N ASP A 92 -15.33 9.03 21.36
CA ASP A 92 -14.65 9.80 22.41
C ASP A 92 -13.40 10.52 21.87
N ASP A 93 -12.72 9.98 20.90
CA ASP A 93 -11.55 10.63 20.28
C ASP A 93 -12.00 11.81 19.38
N CYS A 94 -13.14 11.68 18.69
CA CYS A 94 -13.74 12.80 17.98
C CYS A 94 -14.12 13.95 18.94
N MET A 95 -14.65 13.61 20.11
CA MET A 95 -15.02 14.62 21.13
C MET A 95 -13.82 15.29 21.78
N LYS A 96 -12.73 14.56 22.01
CA LYS A 96 -11.46 15.15 22.49
C LYS A 96 -10.90 16.15 21.47
N ALA A 97 -10.96 15.82 20.19
CA ALA A 97 -10.49 16.70 19.11
C ALA A 97 -11.38 17.94 18.91
N ASN A 98 -12.67 17.81 19.21
CA ASN A 98 -13.68 18.88 19.04
C ASN A 98 -14.56 19.03 20.29
N PRO A 99 -14.02 19.54 21.42
CA PRO A 99 -14.72 19.54 22.71
C PRO A 99 -16.08 20.29 22.72
N ASN A 100 -16.18 21.34 21.90
CA ASN A 100 -17.35 22.17 21.82
C ASN A 100 -18.40 21.74 20.79
N LEU A 101 -18.10 20.67 20.03
CA LEU A 101 -18.91 20.25 18.87
C LEU A 101 -20.40 20.05 19.22
N LEU A 102 -20.69 19.45 20.37
CA LEU A 102 -22.07 19.23 20.82
C LEU A 102 -22.72 20.54 21.27
N ALA A 103 -22.01 21.39 22.03
CA ALA A 103 -22.49 22.65 22.54
C ALA A 103 -22.78 23.66 21.40
N ASP A 104 -21.96 23.68 20.38
CA ASP A 104 -22.09 24.54 19.20
C ASP A 104 -23.22 24.10 18.25
N ASN A 105 -23.79 22.90 18.45
CA ASN A 105 -24.80 22.32 17.56
C ASN A 105 -25.98 21.72 18.34
N PRO A 106 -26.65 22.50 19.22
CA PRO A 106 -27.72 22.01 20.10
C PRO A 106 -28.94 21.45 19.34
N GLN A 107 -29.15 21.90 18.10
CA GLN A 107 -30.22 21.42 17.22
C GLN A 107 -30.06 19.95 16.82
N TYR A 108 -28.87 19.35 17.00
CA TYR A 108 -28.57 17.96 16.72
C TYR A 108 -28.42 17.10 18.00
N ALA A 109 -28.93 17.55 19.17
CA ALA A 109 -28.72 16.83 20.43
C ALA A 109 -29.22 15.39 20.39
N GLU A 110 -30.44 15.16 19.88
CA GLU A 110 -31.01 13.81 19.70
C GLU A 110 -30.20 12.97 18.72
N LEU A 111 -29.78 13.56 17.60
CA LEU A 111 -28.90 12.89 16.60
C LEU A 111 -27.59 12.45 17.24
N PHE A 112 -26.95 13.31 18.02
CA PHE A 112 -25.66 12.97 18.66
C PHE A 112 -25.83 11.88 19.72
N ASP A 113 -26.90 11.89 20.49
CA ASP A 113 -27.15 10.85 21.49
C ASP A 113 -27.34 9.50 20.84
N ILE A 114 -28.17 9.39 19.81
CA ILE A 114 -28.39 8.13 19.07
C ILE A 114 -27.10 7.69 18.36
N ALA A 115 -26.40 8.59 17.66
CA ALA A 115 -25.18 8.30 16.93
C ALA A 115 -24.06 7.82 17.84
N LYS A 116 -23.93 8.39 19.05
CA LYS A 116 -22.98 7.92 20.07
C LYS A 116 -23.23 6.48 20.46
N HIS A 117 -24.48 6.10 20.72
CA HIS A 117 -24.85 4.74 21.13
C HIS A 117 -24.67 3.71 20.00
N LEU A 118 -24.79 4.13 18.74
CA LEU A 118 -24.57 3.28 17.56
C LEU A 118 -23.09 3.14 17.20
N SER A 119 -22.29 4.17 17.49
CA SER A 119 -20.85 4.13 17.20
C SER A 119 -20.17 2.95 17.86
N GLY A 120 -19.35 2.24 17.10
CA GLY A 120 -18.62 1.04 17.55
C GLY A 120 -19.45 -0.24 17.54
N ARG A 121 -20.74 -0.20 17.16
CA ARG A 121 -21.56 -1.40 16.95
C ARG A 121 -21.25 -2.01 15.58
N VAL A 122 -21.39 -3.34 15.48
CA VAL A 122 -21.24 -4.06 14.21
C VAL A 122 -22.36 -3.63 13.26
N LYS A 123 -21.98 -3.14 12.07
CA LYS A 123 -22.91 -2.78 11.00
C LYS A 123 -23.20 -3.96 10.08
N THR A 124 -22.13 -4.61 9.61
CA THR A 124 -22.23 -5.76 8.70
C THR A 124 -21.23 -6.83 9.07
N VAL A 125 -21.58 -8.05 8.72
CA VAL A 125 -20.71 -9.23 8.84
C VAL A 125 -20.48 -9.75 7.42
N SER A 126 -19.22 -9.88 7.02
CA SER A 126 -18.81 -10.35 5.71
C SER A 126 -17.64 -11.33 5.82
N ILE A 127 -17.16 -11.83 4.70
CA ILE A 127 -15.90 -12.60 4.62
C ILE A 127 -14.77 -11.61 4.32
N HIS A 128 -13.62 -11.79 4.95
CA HIS A 128 -12.41 -11.01 4.69
C HIS A 128 -11.96 -11.20 3.23
N ALA A 129 -11.71 -10.10 2.54
CA ALA A 129 -11.47 -10.12 1.09
C ALA A 129 -10.21 -10.90 0.68
N GLY A 130 -9.16 -10.89 1.52
CA GLY A 130 -7.86 -11.53 1.25
C GLY A 130 -7.61 -12.76 2.11
N GLY A 131 -7.91 -12.69 3.42
CA GLY A 131 -7.46 -13.66 4.41
C GLY A 131 -7.95 -15.08 4.19
N VAL A 132 -6.99 -16.02 4.17
CA VAL A 132 -7.21 -17.47 4.17
C VAL A 132 -6.37 -18.08 5.28
N GLY A 133 -6.97 -18.91 6.12
CA GLY A 133 -6.27 -19.70 7.14
C GLY A 133 -6.05 -21.12 6.66
N ILE A 134 -4.87 -21.67 6.97
CA ILE A 134 -4.53 -23.07 6.74
C ILE A 134 -4.04 -23.64 8.06
N VAL A 135 -4.59 -24.79 8.48
CA VAL A 135 -4.25 -25.44 9.73
C VAL A 135 -3.68 -26.84 9.48
N ASP A 136 -2.92 -27.34 10.44
CA ASP A 136 -2.29 -28.67 10.40
C ASP A 136 -3.21 -29.82 10.84
N THR A 137 -4.22 -29.49 11.68
CA THR A 137 -5.26 -30.43 12.12
C THR A 137 -6.62 -30.07 11.51
N THR A 138 -7.71 -30.08 12.24
CA THR A 138 -8.98 -29.59 11.75
C THR A 138 -9.31 -28.20 12.29
N ILE A 139 -9.99 -27.38 11.50
CA ILE A 139 -10.39 -26.02 11.92
C ILE A 139 -11.23 -26.07 13.20
N ASN A 140 -12.05 -27.12 13.37
CA ASN A 140 -12.90 -27.30 14.56
C ASN A 140 -12.10 -27.50 15.84
N ASP A 141 -10.83 -27.93 15.77
CA ASP A 141 -9.95 -28.03 16.93
C ASP A 141 -9.53 -26.65 17.44
N TYR A 142 -9.56 -25.65 16.58
CA TYR A 142 -9.22 -24.26 16.92
C TYR A 142 -10.45 -23.47 17.32
N MET A 143 -11.56 -23.58 16.54
CA MET A 143 -12.76 -22.78 16.79
C MET A 143 -13.96 -23.23 15.94
N PRO A 144 -15.20 -22.83 16.36
CA PRO A 144 -16.41 -23.07 15.56
C PRO A 144 -16.37 -22.34 14.21
N MET A 145 -16.90 -23.01 13.19
CA MET A 145 -17.05 -22.49 11.85
C MET A 145 -18.49 -22.09 11.53
N LYS A 146 -18.62 -21.19 10.56
CA LYS A 146 -19.85 -20.87 9.86
C LYS A 146 -19.67 -21.28 8.40
N ILE A 147 -20.73 -21.82 7.80
CA ILE A 147 -20.78 -22.02 6.35
C ILE A 147 -21.24 -20.72 5.69
N GLY A 148 -20.45 -20.23 4.76
CA GLY A 148 -20.73 -19.04 3.96
C GLY A 148 -21.81 -19.29 2.90
N THR A 149 -22.18 -18.27 2.17
CA THR A 149 -23.28 -18.33 1.19
C THR A 149 -22.98 -19.17 -0.05
N LYS A 150 -21.71 -19.40 -0.35
CA LYS A 150 -21.24 -20.28 -1.44
C LYS A 150 -20.67 -21.61 -0.93
N GLY A 151 -20.90 -21.95 0.35
CA GLY A 151 -20.39 -23.17 0.95
C GLY A 151 -19.01 -23.01 1.62
N GLU A 152 -18.44 -21.82 1.66
CA GLU A 152 -17.12 -21.57 2.25
C GLU A 152 -17.10 -21.85 3.76
N HIS A 153 -16.02 -22.43 4.24
CA HIS A 153 -15.75 -22.57 5.67
C HIS A 153 -15.19 -21.26 6.22
N VAL A 154 -15.93 -20.59 7.10
CA VAL A 154 -15.59 -19.26 7.63
C VAL A 154 -15.42 -19.36 9.16
N ILE A 155 -14.20 -19.07 9.64
CA ILE A 155 -13.94 -19.00 11.08
C ILE A 155 -14.56 -17.72 11.66
N GLN A 156 -15.11 -17.85 12.88
CA GLN A 156 -15.85 -16.78 13.55
C GLN A 156 -14.97 -15.95 14.50
N VAL A 157 -13.72 -15.75 14.12
CA VAL A 157 -12.78 -14.87 14.83
C VAL A 157 -12.36 -13.72 13.92
N ASP A 158 -12.33 -12.51 14.50
CA ASP A 158 -11.86 -11.32 13.78
C ASP A 158 -10.39 -11.48 13.36
N LYS A 159 -10.05 -10.89 12.20
CA LYS A 159 -8.70 -10.93 11.62
C LYS A 159 -7.57 -10.56 12.59
N HIS A 160 -7.86 -9.74 13.60
CA HIS A 160 -6.87 -9.27 14.58
C HIS A 160 -6.48 -10.35 15.61
N TYR A 161 -7.27 -11.41 15.75
CA TYR A 161 -7.08 -12.47 16.73
C TYR A 161 -6.78 -13.84 16.10
N VAL A 162 -6.68 -13.92 14.76
CA VAL A 162 -6.44 -15.19 14.05
C VAL A 162 -5.10 -15.81 14.45
N GLU A 163 -4.07 -14.97 14.59
CA GLU A 163 -2.74 -15.43 15.03
C GLU A 163 -2.72 -15.85 16.50
N ASP A 164 -3.51 -15.17 17.36
CA ASP A 164 -3.59 -15.49 18.79
C ASP A 164 -4.16 -16.88 19.06
N ILE A 165 -4.99 -17.41 18.15
CA ILE A 165 -5.53 -18.77 18.22
C ILE A 165 -4.66 -19.80 17.49
N GLY A 166 -3.50 -19.42 16.97
CA GLY A 166 -2.51 -20.29 16.34
C GLY A 166 -2.74 -20.59 14.85
N ILE A 167 -3.62 -19.83 14.17
CA ILE A 167 -3.87 -20.01 12.73
C ILE A 167 -2.96 -19.07 11.93
N VAL A 168 -2.21 -19.63 10.98
CA VAL A 168 -1.42 -18.83 10.02
C VAL A 168 -2.35 -18.22 8.97
N LYS A 169 -2.33 -16.89 8.88
CA LYS A 169 -3.09 -16.14 7.88
C LYS A 169 -2.26 -15.90 6.62
N PHE A 170 -2.84 -16.22 5.47
CA PHE A 170 -2.33 -15.86 4.15
C PHE A 170 -3.29 -14.88 3.52
N ASP A 171 -2.82 -13.72 3.08
CA ASP A 171 -3.65 -12.76 2.37
C ASP A 171 -3.52 -12.98 0.84
N LEU A 172 -4.57 -13.56 0.24
CA LEU A 172 -4.70 -13.75 -1.21
C LEU A 172 -5.45 -12.56 -1.80
N LEU A 173 -4.73 -11.66 -2.45
CA LEU A 173 -5.27 -10.43 -3.02
C LEU A 173 -5.59 -10.61 -4.51
N GLY A 174 -6.85 -10.46 -4.89
CA GLY A 174 -7.28 -10.53 -6.29
C GLY A 174 -6.82 -9.29 -7.08
N VAL A 175 -5.84 -9.45 -7.97
CA VAL A 175 -5.31 -8.41 -8.84
C VAL A 175 -5.70 -8.69 -10.30
N ALA A 176 -6.71 -7.98 -10.79
CA ALA A 176 -7.29 -8.22 -12.12
C ALA A 176 -6.26 -8.10 -13.27
N THR A 177 -5.25 -7.23 -13.11
CA THR A 177 -4.17 -7.05 -14.10
C THR A 177 -3.39 -8.33 -14.36
N LEU A 178 -3.26 -9.22 -13.37
CA LEU A 178 -2.58 -10.51 -13.58
C LEU A 178 -3.31 -11.41 -14.57
N ASN A 179 -4.65 -11.32 -14.65
CA ASN A 179 -5.42 -12.04 -15.68
C ASN A 179 -5.17 -11.46 -17.09
N LEU A 180 -5.03 -10.12 -17.19
CA LEU A 180 -4.67 -9.46 -18.45
C LEU A 180 -3.29 -9.93 -18.92
N VAL A 181 -2.30 -9.90 -18.03
CA VAL A 181 -0.93 -10.35 -18.32
C VAL A 181 -0.93 -11.82 -18.73
N LYS A 182 -1.66 -12.68 -17.98
CA LYS A 182 -1.79 -14.11 -18.32
C LYS A 182 -2.36 -14.33 -19.71
N GLU A 183 -3.47 -13.65 -20.07
CA GLU A 183 -4.09 -13.78 -21.38
C GLU A 183 -3.10 -13.39 -22.50
N ILE A 184 -2.34 -12.32 -22.33
CA ILE A 184 -1.33 -11.89 -23.29
C ILE A 184 -0.21 -12.93 -23.45
N LYS A 185 0.30 -13.45 -22.33
CA LYS A 185 1.35 -14.49 -22.31
C LYS A 185 0.89 -15.77 -22.99
N ASP A 186 -0.33 -16.22 -22.70
CA ASP A 186 -0.94 -17.41 -23.29
C ASP A 186 -1.09 -17.26 -24.82
N ASP A 187 -1.52 -16.09 -25.30
CA ASP A 187 -1.70 -15.79 -26.72
C ASP A 187 -0.37 -15.72 -27.50
N LEU A 188 0.66 -15.19 -26.88
CA LEU A 188 1.96 -14.90 -27.53
C LEU A 188 2.93 -16.07 -27.44
N HIS A 189 2.74 -17.02 -26.53
CA HIS A 189 3.67 -18.12 -26.25
C HIS A 189 5.11 -17.66 -26.02
N LEU A 190 5.29 -16.51 -25.31
CA LEU A 190 6.59 -15.92 -25.04
C LEU A 190 7.39 -16.74 -24.05
N ASP A 191 8.72 -16.69 -24.18
CA ASP A 191 9.61 -17.20 -23.15
C ASP A 191 9.50 -16.32 -21.90
N PRO A 192 9.34 -16.90 -20.69
CA PRO A 192 9.33 -16.12 -19.45
C PRO A 192 10.52 -15.18 -19.28
N TRP A 193 11.68 -15.51 -19.85
CA TRP A 193 12.87 -14.65 -19.80
C TRP A 193 12.74 -13.36 -20.61
N ASP A 194 11.92 -13.32 -21.65
CA ASP A 194 11.74 -12.13 -22.51
C ASP A 194 11.14 -10.94 -21.75
N TYR A 195 10.44 -11.21 -20.65
CA TYR A 195 9.77 -10.20 -19.79
C TYR A 195 10.19 -10.31 -18.30
N ASP A 196 11.34 -10.86 -18.01
CA ASP A 196 11.90 -10.90 -16.65
C ASP A 196 12.67 -9.60 -16.37
N ILE A 197 12.27 -8.85 -15.34
CA ILE A 197 12.93 -7.61 -14.92
C ILE A 197 14.40 -7.81 -14.52
N ASN A 198 14.80 -9.04 -14.18
CA ASN A 198 16.19 -9.36 -13.90
C ASN A 198 17.02 -9.49 -15.18
N ASN A 199 16.37 -9.63 -16.34
CA ASN A 199 17.02 -9.57 -17.65
C ASN A 199 17.33 -8.09 -17.99
N PRO A 200 18.64 -7.73 -18.20
CA PRO A 200 19.03 -6.35 -18.51
C PRO A 200 18.41 -5.81 -19.80
N GLU A 201 18.10 -6.65 -20.78
CA GLU A 201 17.43 -6.23 -22.02
C GLU A 201 16.00 -5.78 -21.75
N PHE A 202 15.27 -6.50 -20.87
CA PHE A 202 13.93 -6.12 -20.47
C PHE A 202 13.96 -4.86 -19.58
N GLU A 203 14.82 -4.82 -18.55
CA GLU A 203 14.92 -3.65 -17.65
C GLU A 203 15.28 -2.35 -18.39
N ASN A 204 16.11 -2.43 -19.43
CA ASN A 204 16.58 -1.27 -20.20
C ASN A 204 15.79 -1.05 -21.51
N ASP A 205 14.58 -1.59 -21.62
CA ASP A 205 13.76 -1.50 -22.82
C ASP A 205 13.28 -0.07 -23.10
N ARG A 206 13.98 0.64 -23.98
CA ARG A 206 13.70 2.03 -24.33
C ARG A 206 12.26 2.28 -24.78
N PRO A 207 11.64 1.47 -25.68
CA PRO A 207 10.26 1.68 -26.10
C PRO A 207 9.26 1.75 -24.94
N THR A 208 9.47 0.93 -23.90
CA THR A 208 8.63 0.93 -22.69
C THR A 208 8.75 2.26 -21.93
N TYR A 209 9.96 2.76 -21.74
CA TYR A 209 10.15 4.07 -21.08
C TYR A 209 9.58 5.22 -21.92
N GLU A 210 9.71 5.18 -23.23
CA GLU A 210 9.11 6.18 -24.13
C GLU A 210 7.58 6.17 -24.06
N LEU A 211 6.96 4.98 -23.96
CA LEU A 211 5.54 4.84 -23.73
C LEU A 211 5.13 5.49 -22.40
N LEU A 212 5.81 5.14 -21.31
CA LEU A 212 5.56 5.72 -19.97
C LEU A 212 5.72 7.25 -20.01
N ALA A 213 6.82 7.76 -20.56
CA ALA A 213 7.10 9.19 -20.67
C ALA A 213 6.10 9.96 -21.54
N SER A 214 5.43 9.28 -22.47
CA SER A 214 4.37 9.88 -23.30
C SER A 214 3.04 10.08 -22.55
N GLY A 215 2.84 9.45 -21.38
CA GLY A 215 1.58 9.44 -20.66
C GLY A 215 0.46 8.63 -21.34
N LYS A 216 0.75 7.88 -22.43
CA LYS A 216 -0.23 7.01 -23.10
C LYS A 216 -0.43 5.68 -22.37
N THR A 217 -0.73 5.77 -21.07
CA THR A 217 -0.72 4.65 -20.12
C THR A 217 -2.10 4.10 -19.76
N ASN A 218 -3.11 4.29 -20.62
CA ASN A 218 -4.41 3.62 -20.41
C ASN A 218 -4.24 2.09 -20.37
N GLY A 219 -4.80 1.45 -19.35
CA GLY A 219 -4.68 0.01 -19.13
C GLY A 219 -3.34 -0.44 -18.55
N VAL A 220 -2.34 0.43 -18.44
CA VAL A 220 -1.07 0.12 -17.75
C VAL A 220 -1.28 0.17 -16.24
N PHE A 221 -0.79 -0.84 -15.55
CA PHE A 221 -1.03 -1.03 -14.12
C PHE A 221 -0.64 0.19 -13.28
N GLN A 222 -1.58 0.67 -12.49
CA GLN A 222 -1.49 1.79 -11.53
C GLN A 222 -1.11 3.18 -12.10
N VAL A 223 -0.83 3.33 -13.39
CA VAL A 223 -0.43 4.62 -13.99
C VAL A 223 -1.45 5.17 -15.01
N GLU A 224 -2.69 4.71 -14.94
CA GLU A 224 -3.76 5.07 -15.87
C GLU A 224 -4.48 6.38 -15.52
N SER A 225 -4.43 6.85 -14.26
CA SER A 225 -5.14 8.05 -13.84
C SER A 225 -4.56 9.32 -14.48
N ALA A 226 -5.38 10.37 -14.63
CA ALA A 226 -4.94 11.63 -15.24
C ALA A 226 -3.74 12.23 -14.51
N GLY A 227 -3.75 12.22 -13.15
CA GLY A 227 -2.64 12.74 -12.37
C GLY A 227 -1.35 11.92 -12.51
N MET A 228 -1.45 10.58 -12.63
CA MET A 228 -0.27 9.73 -12.88
C MET A 228 0.30 9.96 -14.28
N LYS A 229 -0.54 10.17 -15.29
CA LYS A 229 -0.09 10.50 -16.64
C LYS A 229 0.67 11.83 -16.69
N ASP A 230 0.12 12.87 -16.04
CA ASP A 230 0.79 14.15 -15.90
C ASP A 230 2.14 14.01 -15.19
N LEU A 231 2.18 13.23 -14.11
CA LEU A 231 3.41 12.96 -13.37
C LEU A 231 4.48 12.27 -14.22
N LEU A 232 4.09 11.25 -15.00
CA LEU A 232 5.01 10.57 -15.93
C LEU A 232 5.57 11.52 -16.98
N ILE A 233 4.74 12.41 -17.52
CA ILE A 233 5.17 13.43 -18.49
C ILE A 233 6.16 14.41 -17.84
N ARG A 234 5.92 14.84 -16.61
CA ARG A 234 6.84 15.72 -15.86
C ARG A 234 8.18 15.04 -15.57
N LEU A 235 8.18 13.74 -15.31
CA LEU A 235 9.37 12.93 -15.04
C LEU A 235 10.02 12.34 -16.31
N LYS A 236 9.58 12.76 -17.49
CA LYS A 236 10.15 12.34 -18.77
C LYS A 236 11.69 12.37 -18.82
N PRO A 237 12.41 13.41 -18.32
CA PRO A 237 13.88 13.42 -18.35
C PRO A 237 14.54 12.24 -17.64
N LYS A 238 13.91 11.73 -16.58
CA LYS A 238 14.38 10.54 -15.83
C LYS A 238 14.03 9.25 -16.56
N LEU A 239 12.82 9.14 -17.08
CA LEU A 239 12.39 7.98 -17.86
C LEU A 239 13.24 7.81 -19.13
N GLU A 240 13.65 8.88 -19.78
CA GLU A 240 14.57 8.85 -20.94
C GLU A 240 15.99 8.36 -20.57
N GLN A 241 16.36 8.43 -19.28
CA GLN A 241 17.59 7.83 -18.73
C GLN A 241 17.44 6.34 -18.39
N LEU A 242 16.27 5.73 -18.65
CA LEU A 242 15.92 4.35 -18.33
C LEU A 242 16.00 4.05 -16.82
N ASP A 243 15.56 5.02 -16.02
CA ASP A 243 15.63 4.95 -14.55
C ASP A 243 14.39 4.23 -13.99
N PHE A 244 14.54 2.94 -13.71
CA PHE A 244 13.47 2.10 -13.15
C PHE A 244 13.02 2.55 -11.75
N GLU A 245 13.94 3.14 -10.97
CA GLU A 245 13.63 3.67 -9.63
C GLU A 245 12.46 4.67 -9.67
N VAL A 246 12.39 5.49 -10.72
CA VAL A 246 11.31 6.47 -10.90
C VAL A 246 9.92 5.83 -10.83
N ILE A 247 9.76 4.66 -11.46
CA ILE A 247 8.47 3.95 -11.46
C ILE A 247 8.10 3.50 -10.05
N SER A 248 9.05 2.93 -9.33
CA SER A 248 8.86 2.53 -7.94
C SER A 248 8.52 3.72 -7.04
N VAL A 249 9.24 4.83 -7.18
CA VAL A 249 9.02 6.05 -6.39
C VAL A 249 7.63 6.65 -6.61
N ILE A 250 7.18 6.78 -7.86
CA ILE A 250 5.85 7.36 -8.12
C ILE A 250 4.72 6.49 -7.57
N LEU A 251 4.87 5.16 -7.62
CA LEU A 251 3.90 4.23 -7.01
C LEU A 251 3.93 4.31 -5.48
N ALA A 252 5.09 4.57 -4.88
CA ALA A 252 5.22 4.77 -3.44
C ALA A 252 4.60 6.08 -2.96
N LEU A 253 4.74 7.18 -3.73
CA LEU A 253 4.39 8.52 -3.28
C LEU A 253 3.02 9.03 -3.77
N TYR A 254 2.46 8.49 -4.86
CA TYR A 254 1.17 8.98 -5.39
C TYR A 254 -0.02 8.56 -4.52
N ARG A 255 -0.08 9.13 -3.32
CA ARG A 255 -1.10 8.89 -2.30
C ARG A 255 -1.43 10.20 -1.58
N PRO A 256 -2.68 10.39 -1.10
CA PRO A 256 -3.09 11.65 -0.46
C PRO A 256 -2.14 12.14 0.64
N ASP A 257 -1.67 11.22 1.49
CA ASP A 257 -0.82 11.55 2.65
C ASP A 257 0.64 11.90 2.29
N SER A 258 1.09 11.62 1.07
CA SER A 258 2.48 11.80 0.63
C SER A 258 2.67 12.74 -0.56
N MET A 259 1.63 13.50 -0.94
CA MET A 259 1.70 14.42 -2.09
C MET A 259 2.78 15.50 -1.94
N GLY A 260 3.02 16.01 -0.72
CA GLY A 260 4.10 16.97 -0.48
C GLY A 260 5.50 16.38 -0.73
N ALA A 261 5.72 15.12 -0.35
CA ALA A 261 6.97 14.42 -0.64
C ALA A 261 7.12 14.10 -2.14
N LEU A 262 6.01 13.88 -2.84
CA LEU A 262 5.99 13.70 -4.29
C LEU A 262 6.44 14.97 -5.02
N ASP A 263 5.95 16.14 -4.62
CA ASP A 263 6.33 17.40 -5.22
C ASP A 263 7.83 17.71 -4.97
N GLU A 264 8.32 17.45 -3.74
CA GLU A 264 9.76 17.54 -3.41
C GLU A 264 10.59 16.63 -4.32
N TYR A 265 10.16 15.36 -4.49
CA TYR A 265 10.86 14.41 -5.35
C TYR A 265 10.90 14.88 -6.82
N VAL A 266 9.77 15.30 -7.36
CA VAL A 266 9.69 15.77 -8.76
C VAL A 266 10.61 16.98 -8.99
N GLU A 267 10.64 17.93 -8.06
CA GLU A 267 11.55 19.07 -8.13
C GLU A 267 13.01 18.61 -8.18
N MET A 268 13.42 17.72 -7.26
CA MET A 268 14.78 17.18 -7.24
C MET A 268 15.11 16.38 -8.50
N ALA A 269 14.20 15.53 -8.96
CA ALA A 269 14.40 14.66 -10.13
C ALA A 269 14.49 15.43 -11.43
N THR A 270 13.92 16.64 -11.51
CA THR A 270 13.89 17.46 -12.72
C THR A 270 14.88 18.64 -12.70
N GLY A 271 15.85 18.65 -11.80
CA GLY A 271 16.94 19.61 -11.75
C GLY A 271 16.73 20.78 -10.81
N GLY A 272 15.82 20.66 -9.84
CA GLY A 272 15.63 21.63 -8.77
C GLY A 272 16.80 21.67 -7.78
N SER A 273 16.79 22.67 -6.91
CA SER A 273 17.86 22.88 -5.93
C SER A 273 17.79 21.83 -4.82
N ARG A 274 18.88 21.09 -4.67
CA ARG A 274 19.04 20.13 -3.58
C ARG A 274 19.00 20.83 -2.22
N PRO A 275 18.23 20.31 -1.22
CA PRO A 275 18.31 20.82 0.14
C PRO A 275 19.72 20.63 0.72
N PRO A 276 20.15 21.47 1.69
CA PRO A 276 21.45 21.31 2.32
C PRO A 276 21.62 19.91 2.90
N SER A 277 22.77 19.29 2.62
CA SER A 277 23.12 17.99 3.17
C SER A 277 23.18 18.02 4.71
N ILE A 278 22.55 17.05 5.37
CA ILE A 278 22.70 16.88 6.82
C ILE A 278 24.03 16.20 7.13
N HIS A 279 24.36 15.13 6.39
CA HIS A 279 25.61 14.40 6.51
C HIS A 279 25.89 13.58 5.23
N PRO A 280 27.16 13.45 4.77
CA PRO A 280 27.50 12.68 3.57
C PRO A 280 27.02 11.22 3.59
N ASP A 281 27.06 10.55 4.73
CA ASP A 281 26.57 9.17 4.87
C ASP A 281 25.04 9.09 4.68
N MET A 282 24.29 10.11 5.06
CA MET A 282 22.85 10.18 4.81
C MET A 282 22.57 10.40 3.31
N ASP A 283 23.39 11.25 2.67
CA ASP A 283 23.30 11.48 1.23
C ASP A 283 23.53 10.20 0.43
N GLU A 284 24.48 9.36 0.85
CA GLU A 284 24.76 8.07 0.21
C GLU A 284 23.56 7.14 0.31
N ILE A 285 22.83 7.12 1.43
CA ILE A 285 21.62 6.32 1.61
C ILE A 285 20.47 6.84 0.74
N LEU A 286 20.41 8.14 0.49
CA LEU A 286 19.28 8.77 -0.23
C LEU A 286 19.56 9.06 -1.72
N LYS A 287 20.76 8.79 -2.22
CA LYS A 287 21.17 9.17 -3.58
C LYS A 287 20.26 8.63 -4.69
N ASP A 288 19.86 7.37 -4.58
CA ASP A 288 19.05 6.68 -5.62
C ASP A 288 17.62 7.25 -5.70
N THR A 289 17.14 7.88 -4.65
CA THR A 289 15.85 8.58 -4.59
C THR A 289 15.97 10.09 -4.73
N ASN A 290 16.99 10.58 -5.44
CA ASN A 290 17.30 12.00 -5.62
C ASN A 290 17.32 12.76 -4.28
N TYR A 291 17.93 12.16 -3.26
CA TYR A 291 18.09 12.69 -1.91
C TYR A 291 16.77 12.89 -1.12
N CYS A 292 15.68 12.34 -1.61
CA CYS A 292 14.40 12.32 -0.89
C CYS A 292 14.26 11.05 -0.05
N MET A 293 13.77 11.18 1.17
CA MET A 293 13.46 10.03 2.01
C MET A 293 12.06 9.50 1.66
N ILE A 294 12.00 8.32 1.04
CA ILE A 294 10.80 7.73 0.45
C ILE A 294 10.49 6.35 1.05
N TYR A 295 11.53 5.54 1.27
CA TYR A 295 11.37 4.16 1.68
C TYR A 295 11.62 3.96 3.18
N GLN A 296 10.86 3.03 3.77
CA GLN A 296 11.07 2.59 5.14
C GLN A 296 12.47 2.01 5.35
N GLU A 297 13.00 1.35 4.34
CA GLU A 297 14.35 0.79 4.31
C GLU A 297 15.42 1.88 4.49
N GLN A 298 15.25 3.05 3.87
CA GLN A 298 16.16 4.18 4.07
C GLN A 298 16.16 4.68 5.53
N LEU A 299 14.98 4.70 6.18
CA LEU A 299 14.90 4.99 7.60
C LEU A 299 15.66 3.95 8.44
N LEU A 300 15.52 2.66 8.11
CA LEU A 300 16.24 1.58 8.79
C LEU A 300 17.75 1.75 8.64
N ASP A 301 18.24 2.07 7.44
CA ASP A 301 19.65 2.31 7.16
C ASP A 301 20.19 3.52 7.93
N ILE A 302 19.44 4.63 7.98
CA ILE A 302 19.80 5.83 8.73
C ILE A 302 19.89 5.53 10.24
N VAL A 303 18.88 4.87 10.80
CA VAL A 303 18.85 4.51 12.23
C VAL A 303 20.00 3.55 12.58
N LYS A 304 20.27 2.56 11.72
CA LYS A 304 21.41 1.66 11.87
C LYS A 304 22.75 2.39 11.79
N LYS A 305 22.94 3.22 10.76
CA LYS A 305 24.21 3.92 10.51
C LYS A 305 24.55 4.91 11.60
N PHE A 306 23.60 5.75 11.97
CA PHE A 306 23.82 6.84 12.92
C PHE A 306 23.54 6.45 14.36
N GLY A 307 22.47 5.68 14.62
CA GLY A 307 22.08 5.22 15.95
C GLY A 307 22.82 3.97 16.43
N GLY A 308 23.49 3.24 15.51
CA GLY A 308 24.19 1.99 15.86
C GLY A 308 23.25 0.82 16.18
N ARG A 309 21.95 0.92 15.85
CA ARG A 309 20.99 -0.14 16.08
C ARG A 309 21.17 -1.28 15.07
N THR A 310 20.68 -2.47 15.44
CA THR A 310 20.41 -3.55 14.47
C THR A 310 19.25 -3.17 13.56
N TYR A 311 19.06 -3.88 12.45
CA TYR A 311 17.87 -3.67 11.60
C TYR A 311 16.57 -3.96 12.35
N GLY A 312 16.55 -4.95 13.26
CA GLY A 312 15.40 -5.22 14.11
C GLY A 312 15.07 -4.06 15.03
N GLY A 313 16.09 -3.51 15.73
CA GLY A 313 15.93 -2.31 16.56
C GLY A 313 15.50 -1.07 15.78
N ALA A 314 15.96 -0.93 14.52
CA ALA A 314 15.51 0.12 13.61
C ALA A 314 14.05 -0.08 13.17
N ASP A 315 13.60 -1.33 12.95
CA ASP A 315 12.19 -1.63 12.63
C ASP A 315 11.26 -1.32 13.80
N LEU A 316 11.71 -1.52 15.05
CA LEU A 316 10.93 -1.11 16.22
C LEU A 316 10.77 0.42 16.27
N PHE A 317 11.82 1.20 15.97
CA PHE A 317 11.73 2.65 15.84
C PHE A 317 10.74 3.06 14.73
N ARG A 318 10.84 2.45 13.55
CA ARG A 318 9.93 2.69 12.44
C ARG A 318 8.46 2.42 12.82
N LYS A 319 8.19 1.32 13.53
CA LYS A 319 6.85 0.99 14.01
C LYS A 319 6.31 2.02 15.00
N ALA A 320 7.16 2.53 15.89
CA ALA A 320 6.78 3.56 16.85
C ALA A 320 6.35 4.86 16.14
N ILE A 321 7.13 5.31 15.14
CA ILE A 321 6.79 6.48 14.33
C ILE A 321 5.52 6.22 13.49
N GLY A 322 5.40 5.05 12.89
CA GLY A 322 4.25 4.67 12.06
C GLY A 322 2.91 4.66 12.81
N LYS A 323 2.92 4.48 14.14
CA LYS A 323 1.70 4.58 14.96
C LYS A 323 1.17 6.02 15.10
N LYS A 324 1.97 7.03 14.75
CA LYS A 324 1.64 8.47 14.81
C LYS A 324 1.17 8.92 16.21
N ILE A 325 1.59 8.23 17.28
CA ILE A 325 1.32 8.62 18.67
C ILE A 325 2.41 9.60 19.12
N VAL A 326 2.03 10.86 19.33
CA VAL A 326 2.97 11.96 19.55
C VAL A 326 3.98 11.67 20.66
N GLU A 327 3.50 11.21 21.83
CA GLU A 327 4.36 10.90 22.99
C GLU A 327 5.38 9.78 22.69
N LEU A 328 4.95 8.75 21.93
CA LEU A 328 5.82 7.65 21.54
C LEU A 328 6.89 8.11 20.55
N VAL A 329 6.50 8.92 19.56
CA VAL A 329 7.42 9.50 18.58
C VAL A 329 8.45 10.38 19.25
N GLN A 330 8.04 11.25 20.19
CA GLN A 330 8.94 12.11 20.94
C GLN A 330 9.94 11.30 21.77
N LYS A 331 9.46 10.30 22.51
CA LYS A 331 10.30 9.43 23.33
C LYS A 331 11.37 8.70 22.49
N GLU A 332 10.96 8.06 21.40
CA GLU A 332 11.87 7.31 20.54
C GLU A 332 12.88 8.23 19.84
N SER A 333 12.45 9.43 19.44
CA SER A 333 13.35 10.43 18.85
C SER A 333 14.39 10.94 19.83
N GLU A 334 14.05 11.09 21.12
CA GLU A 334 14.98 11.50 22.18
C GLU A 334 16.03 10.40 22.43
N ILE A 335 15.60 9.13 22.48
CA ILE A 335 16.51 7.99 22.60
C ILE A 335 17.49 7.97 21.43
N LEU A 336 16.97 8.11 20.20
CA LEU A 336 17.81 8.10 19.00
C LEU A 336 18.83 9.25 18.98
N ARG A 337 18.47 10.46 19.43
CA ARG A 337 19.43 11.57 19.56
C ARG A 337 20.60 11.21 20.47
N GLY A 338 20.29 10.60 21.62
CA GLY A 338 21.31 10.13 22.56
C GLY A 338 22.25 9.08 21.95
N GLU A 339 21.68 8.13 21.21
CA GLU A 339 22.44 7.08 20.52
C GLU A 339 23.35 7.66 19.42
N ILE A 340 22.86 8.59 18.60
CA ILE A 340 23.66 9.26 17.56
C ILE A 340 24.84 10.00 18.17
N VAL A 341 24.63 10.71 19.26
CA VAL A 341 25.73 11.41 19.98
C VAL A 341 26.73 10.41 20.59
N ALA A 342 26.23 9.30 21.16
CA ALA A 342 27.09 8.25 21.71
C ALA A 342 27.97 7.57 20.64
N ASN A 343 27.47 7.53 19.37
CA ASN A 343 28.23 7.03 18.22
C ASN A 343 29.22 8.06 17.63
N GLY A 344 29.43 9.20 18.28
CA GLY A 344 30.46 10.17 17.92
C GLY A 344 30.02 11.29 16.97
N TYR A 345 28.74 11.40 16.65
CA TYR A 345 28.22 12.51 15.86
C TYR A 345 27.91 13.73 16.75
N SER A 346 27.96 14.93 16.16
CA SER A 346 27.61 16.14 16.90
C SER A 346 26.12 16.19 17.28
N LYS A 347 25.82 16.91 18.37
CA LYS A 347 24.42 17.14 18.79
C LYS A 347 23.60 17.80 17.69
N GLU A 348 24.19 18.70 16.91
CA GLU A 348 23.51 19.36 15.80
C GLU A 348 23.07 18.35 14.71
N ILE A 349 23.95 17.39 14.36
CA ILE A 349 23.63 16.32 13.41
C ILE A 349 22.55 15.41 13.98
N ALA A 350 22.65 15.03 15.27
CA ALA A 350 21.66 14.21 15.95
C ALA A 350 20.26 14.85 15.94
N ASP A 351 20.19 16.15 16.25
CA ASP A 351 18.93 16.90 16.22
C ASP A 351 18.32 16.97 14.82
N LYS A 352 19.14 17.24 13.79
CA LYS A 352 18.66 17.30 12.39
C LYS A 352 18.13 15.94 11.93
N ILE A 353 18.86 14.86 12.13
CA ILE A 353 18.46 13.50 11.74
C ILE A 353 17.18 13.09 12.47
N ALA A 354 17.13 13.21 13.80
CA ALA A 354 15.96 12.80 14.57
C ALA A 354 14.70 13.60 14.20
N ASN A 355 14.84 14.90 13.90
CA ASN A 355 13.74 15.73 13.45
C ASN A 355 13.24 15.31 12.04
N GLU A 356 14.15 15.07 11.10
CA GLU A 356 13.82 14.61 9.75
C GLU A 356 13.06 13.27 9.78
N LEU A 357 13.57 12.30 10.56
CA LEU A 357 12.91 11.00 10.73
C LEU A 357 11.53 11.11 11.40
N SER A 358 11.38 12.00 12.38
CA SER A 358 10.10 12.20 13.07
C SER A 358 9.06 12.85 12.18
N GLN A 359 9.45 13.76 11.30
CA GLN A 359 8.55 14.44 10.38
C GLN A 359 8.16 13.57 9.20
N LYS A 360 9.12 12.88 8.58
CA LYS A 360 8.92 12.12 7.34
C LYS A 360 8.60 10.64 7.57
N GLY A 361 9.04 10.05 8.68
CA GLY A 361 8.96 8.60 8.93
C GLY A 361 7.54 8.01 8.88
N GLY A 362 6.51 8.80 9.18
CA GLY A 362 5.11 8.38 9.13
C GLY A 362 4.52 8.21 7.72
N TYR A 363 5.22 8.68 6.67
CA TYR A 363 4.76 8.64 5.27
C TYR A 363 5.54 7.65 4.40
N LEU A 364 6.61 7.07 4.93
CA LEU A 364 7.52 6.20 4.19
C LEU A 364 6.82 4.92 3.72
N PHE A 365 7.23 4.43 2.58
CA PHE A 365 6.65 3.25 1.94
C PHE A 365 7.59 2.05 1.99
N ASN A 366 7.03 0.84 1.92
CA ASN A 366 7.82 -0.38 1.83
C ASN A 366 8.45 -0.49 0.43
N LYS A 367 9.77 -0.51 0.34
CA LYS A 367 10.52 -0.57 -0.92
C LYS A 367 10.20 -1.83 -1.71
N SER A 368 10.18 -2.99 -1.07
CA SER A 368 9.92 -4.27 -1.75
C SER A 368 8.52 -4.34 -2.35
N HIS A 369 7.50 -3.83 -1.65
CA HIS A 369 6.14 -3.73 -2.19
C HIS A 369 6.10 -2.80 -3.41
N SER A 370 6.70 -1.61 -3.29
CA SER A 370 6.75 -0.63 -4.39
C SER A 370 7.43 -1.19 -5.62
N TYR A 371 8.56 -1.87 -5.44
CA TYR A 371 9.31 -2.50 -6.53
C TYR A 371 8.52 -3.63 -7.20
N SER A 372 7.85 -4.49 -6.42
CA SER A 372 7.00 -5.56 -6.98
C SER A 372 5.90 -5.01 -7.87
N TYR A 373 5.29 -3.89 -7.46
CA TYR A 373 4.26 -3.21 -8.25
C TYR A 373 4.86 -2.44 -9.44
N ALA A 374 6.07 -1.90 -9.30
CA ALA A 374 6.78 -1.28 -10.41
C ALA A 374 7.11 -2.29 -11.53
N VAL A 375 7.46 -3.53 -11.17
CA VAL A 375 7.66 -4.61 -12.16
C VAL A 375 6.37 -4.88 -12.93
N LEU A 376 5.23 -5.04 -12.26
CA LEU A 376 3.95 -5.26 -12.93
C LEU A 376 3.52 -4.06 -13.78
N CYS A 377 3.81 -2.84 -13.32
CA CYS A 377 3.62 -1.60 -14.09
C CYS A 377 4.46 -1.63 -15.36
N PHE A 378 5.74 -1.94 -15.24
CA PHE A 378 6.68 -1.99 -16.36
C PHE A 378 6.31 -3.12 -17.36
N GLU A 379 6.00 -4.31 -16.86
CA GLU A 379 5.57 -5.45 -17.68
C GLU A 379 4.32 -5.13 -18.50
N THR A 380 3.31 -4.51 -17.88
CA THR A 380 2.09 -4.10 -18.62
C THR A 380 2.36 -2.98 -19.62
N ALA A 381 3.30 -2.08 -19.34
CA ALA A 381 3.74 -1.05 -20.28
C ALA A 381 4.52 -1.67 -21.46
N TRP A 382 5.38 -2.65 -21.17
CA TRP A 382 6.14 -3.40 -22.17
C TRP A 382 5.23 -4.16 -23.14
N PHE A 383 4.22 -4.89 -22.63
CA PHE A 383 3.23 -5.53 -23.50
C PHE A 383 2.49 -4.53 -24.37
N LYS A 384 2.15 -3.37 -23.82
CA LYS A 384 1.48 -2.32 -24.59
C LYS A 384 2.38 -1.71 -25.67
N ALA A 385 3.69 -1.54 -25.39
CA ALA A 385 4.66 -0.98 -26.33
C ALA A 385 4.98 -1.94 -27.49
N HIS A 386 5.17 -3.24 -27.18
CA HIS A 386 5.63 -4.24 -28.16
C HIS A 386 4.51 -5.02 -28.81
N TYR A 387 3.42 -5.27 -28.07
CA TYR A 387 2.30 -6.12 -28.52
C TYR A 387 0.95 -5.43 -28.32
N PRO A 388 0.75 -4.20 -28.87
CA PRO A 388 -0.47 -3.42 -28.61
C PRO A 388 -1.75 -4.16 -29.00
N THR A 389 -1.75 -4.92 -30.08
CA THR A 389 -2.93 -5.68 -30.51
C THR A 389 -3.40 -6.69 -29.45
N TYR A 390 -2.47 -7.45 -28.89
CA TYR A 390 -2.77 -8.45 -27.85
C TYR A 390 -3.12 -7.77 -26.54
N PHE A 391 -2.40 -6.68 -26.20
CA PHE A 391 -2.69 -5.88 -25.02
C PHE A 391 -4.13 -5.33 -25.03
N PHE A 392 -4.54 -4.70 -26.13
CA PHE A 392 -5.90 -4.16 -26.25
C PHE A 392 -6.95 -5.26 -26.37
N LYS A 393 -6.68 -6.41 -27.01
CA LYS A 393 -7.57 -7.58 -27.01
C LYS A 393 -7.88 -8.00 -25.57
N ALA A 394 -6.85 -8.27 -24.77
CA ALA A 394 -7.02 -8.69 -23.37
C ALA A 394 -7.72 -7.62 -22.51
N LEU A 395 -7.39 -6.35 -22.75
CA LEU A 395 -8.01 -5.22 -22.05
C LEU A 395 -9.52 -5.09 -22.38
N PHE A 396 -9.92 -5.31 -23.62
CA PHE A 396 -11.32 -5.32 -24.03
C PHE A 396 -12.07 -6.52 -23.44
N ASN A 397 -11.49 -7.72 -23.47
CA ASN A 397 -12.08 -8.92 -22.89
C ASN A 397 -12.35 -8.73 -21.39
N GLN A 398 -11.40 -8.16 -20.66
CA GLN A 398 -11.53 -7.91 -19.22
C GLN A 398 -12.58 -6.86 -18.87
N ASN A 399 -12.86 -5.93 -19.79
CA ASN A 399 -13.76 -4.80 -19.55
C ASN A 399 -15.03 -4.82 -20.44
N LYS A 400 -15.35 -5.95 -21.07
CA LYS A 400 -16.46 -6.09 -22.03
C LYS A 400 -17.80 -5.55 -21.52
N ASP A 401 -18.06 -5.64 -20.22
CA ASP A 401 -19.31 -5.22 -19.58
C ASP A 401 -19.26 -3.76 -19.07
N LYS A 402 -18.16 -3.02 -19.33
CA LYS A 402 -17.93 -1.65 -18.87
C LYS A 402 -17.83 -0.68 -20.05
N ALA A 403 -18.96 -0.27 -20.61
CA ALA A 403 -19.01 0.57 -21.82
C ALA A 403 -18.14 1.84 -21.76
N GLY A 404 -18.09 2.53 -20.61
CA GLY A 404 -17.27 3.73 -20.44
C GLY A 404 -15.77 3.45 -20.57
N ALA A 405 -15.29 2.34 -20.00
CA ALA A 405 -13.90 1.91 -20.10
C ALA A 405 -13.54 1.50 -21.53
N ILE A 406 -14.40 0.72 -22.19
CA ILE A 406 -14.22 0.29 -23.58
C ILE A 406 -14.02 1.48 -24.50
N ASN A 407 -14.86 2.51 -24.43
CA ASN A 407 -14.76 3.70 -25.28
C ASN A 407 -13.40 4.41 -25.10
N LYS A 408 -12.92 4.53 -23.87
CA LYS A 408 -11.61 5.10 -23.57
C LYS A 408 -10.48 4.29 -24.21
N TYR A 409 -10.55 2.97 -24.13
CA TYR A 409 -9.52 2.08 -24.67
C TYR A 409 -9.56 2.00 -26.21
N ILE A 410 -10.73 2.10 -26.84
CA ILE A 410 -10.85 2.19 -28.30
C ILE A 410 -10.14 3.45 -28.82
N LEU A 411 -10.35 4.60 -28.16
CA LEU A 411 -9.69 5.85 -28.55
C LEU A 411 -8.17 5.74 -28.41
N ASP A 412 -7.69 5.10 -27.36
CA ASP A 412 -6.25 4.91 -27.11
C ASP A 412 -5.64 3.93 -28.14
N ALA A 413 -6.30 2.81 -28.42
CA ALA A 413 -5.82 1.82 -29.38
C ALA A 413 -5.53 2.40 -30.78
N ARG A 414 -6.25 3.46 -31.19
CA ARG A 414 -6.04 4.14 -32.48
C ARG A 414 -4.68 4.81 -32.62
N TYR A 415 -3.96 5.03 -31.53
CA TYR A 415 -2.60 5.60 -31.56
C TYR A 415 -1.52 4.53 -31.78
N PHE A 416 -1.87 3.25 -31.69
CA PHE A 416 -0.94 2.13 -31.79
C PHE A 416 -1.11 1.31 -33.09
N ASN A 417 -1.95 1.80 -34.02
CA ASN A 417 -2.17 1.19 -35.35
C ASN A 417 -1.37 1.87 -36.43
#